data_772136de3f988efd2baf5e890d93f0e1
#
_entry.id   772136de3f988efd2baf5e890d93f0e1
#
_cell.length_a   1.000
_cell.length_b   1.000
_cell.length_c   1.000
_cell.angle_alpha   90.00
_cell.angle_beta   90.00
_cell.angle_gamma   90.00
#
_symmetry.space_group_name_H-M   'P 1'
#
loop_
_entity.id
_entity.type
_entity.pdbx_description
1 polymer ?
#
loop_
_entity_poly.entity_id
_entity_poly.type
_entity_poly.pdbx_seq_one_letter_code
_entity_poly.pdbx_strand_id
1 'polypeptide(L)'
;ALYDIADTKAKKQMVGWLKDHDHSNISTDETYYFDIVCTVDGDLPRVLYEVEIKYSWKGEWPDSWDEIRIPERKRRLLNKWQEECPDDILTFVVFRNDCKKAWHIDGHTLLECDVREASNRNIRKGEKFFHISTSDAYLMDMTYDESSR
;
A
#
# COMPACT_ATOMS: atom_id res chain seq x y z
N ALA A 1 -14.25 11.71 -9.63
CA ALA A 1 -14.25 11.99 -8.20
C ALA A 1 -12.82 12.19 -7.70
N LEU A 2 -12.69 12.90 -6.58
CA LEU A 2 -11.37 13.18 -5.98
C LEU A 2 -10.61 11.90 -5.63
N TYR A 3 -11.31 10.87 -5.20
CA TYR A 3 -10.71 9.58 -4.86
C TYR A 3 -10.11 8.87 -6.07
N ASP A 4 -10.79 8.91 -7.21
CA ASP A 4 -10.30 8.27 -8.44
C ASP A 4 -9.04 8.95 -8.94
N ILE A 5 -8.96 10.28 -8.86
CA ILE A 5 -7.77 11.04 -9.26
C ILE A 5 -6.59 10.71 -8.35
N ALA A 6 -6.83 10.62 -7.05
CA ALA A 6 -5.79 10.33 -6.06
C ALA A 6 -5.27 8.90 -6.20
N ASP A 7 -6.16 7.93 -6.37
CA ASP A 7 -5.78 6.53 -6.59
C ASP A 7 -4.97 6.39 -7.86
N THR A 8 -5.35 7.11 -8.93
CA THR A 8 -4.62 7.12 -10.19
C THR A 8 -3.22 7.70 -9.99
N LYS A 9 -3.08 8.78 -9.22
CA LYS A 9 -1.78 9.40 -8.91
C LYS A 9 -0.89 8.43 -8.14
N ALA A 10 -1.42 7.76 -7.13
CA ALA A 10 -0.65 6.80 -6.33
C ALA A 10 -0.20 5.61 -7.17
N LYS A 11 -1.09 5.06 -7.98
CA LYS A 11 -0.76 3.94 -8.88
C LYS A 11 0.33 4.33 -9.86
N LYS A 12 0.21 5.51 -10.46
CA LYS A 12 1.21 6.01 -11.42
C LYS A 12 2.58 6.18 -10.77
N GLN A 13 2.62 6.77 -9.57
CA GLN A 13 3.85 6.93 -8.81
C GLN A 13 4.47 5.57 -8.49
N MET A 14 3.64 4.62 -8.06
CA MET A 14 4.09 3.27 -7.74
C MET A 14 4.67 2.55 -8.95
N VAL A 15 4.00 2.62 -10.09
CA VAL A 15 4.49 1.99 -11.33
C VAL A 15 5.84 2.56 -11.73
N GLY A 16 6.03 3.88 -11.67
CA GLY A 16 7.29 4.52 -11.97
C GLY A 16 8.42 4.07 -11.05
N TRP A 17 8.14 4.03 -9.76
CA TRP A 17 9.09 3.55 -8.76
C TRP A 17 9.46 2.07 -8.98
N LEU A 18 8.49 1.23 -9.28
CA LEU A 18 8.71 -0.20 -9.54
C LEU A 18 9.64 -0.41 -10.75
N LYS A 19 9.42 0.32 -11.84
CA LYS A 19 10.27 0.25 -13.04
C LYS A 19 11.71 0.63 -12.71
N ASP A 20 11.89 1.62 -11.84
CA ASP A 20 13.20 2.12 -11.42
C ASP A 20 13.89 1.15 -10.44
N HIS A 21 13.16 0.18 -9.90
CA HIS A 21 13.63 -0.80 -8.91
C HIS A 21 13.53 -2.25 -9.42
N ASP A 22 13.83 -2.45 -10.70
CA ASP A 22 13.99 -3.76 -11.33
C ASP A 22 12.75 -4.66 -11.32
N HIS A 23 11.57 -4.04 -11.26
CA HIS A 23 10.31 -4.76 -11.39
C HIS A 23 9.87 -4.80 -12.85
N SER A 24 9.32 -5.91 -13.26
CA SER A 24 8.89 -6.16 -14.64
C SER A 24 7.49 -6.79 -14.67
N ASN A 25 6.94 -6.93 -15.88
CA ASN A 25 5.61 -7.50 -16.09
C ASN A 25 4.56 -6.80 -15.24
N ILE A 26 4.67 -5.47 -15.15
CA ILE A 26 3.80 -4.65 -14.30
C ILE A 26 2.44 -4.51 -14.94
N SER A 27 1.39 -4.96 -14.24
CA SER A 27 0.00 -4.84 -14.68
C SER A 27 -0.80 -4.07 -13.64
N THR A 28 -1.62 -3.14 -14.14
CA THR A 28 -2.63 -2.41 -13.36
C THR A 28 -4.04 -2.82 -13.78
N ASP A 29 -4.18 -3.98 -14.40
CA ASP A 29 -5.45 -4.50 -14.91
C ASP A 29 -6.42 -4.77 -13.76
N GLU A 30 -7.60 -4.18 -13.84
CA GLU A 30 -8.65 -4.29 -12.83
C GLU A 30 -9.21 -5.71 -12.66
N THR A 31 -8.94 -6.62 -13.61
CA THR A 31 -9.33 -8.03 -13.47
C THR A 31 -8.56 -8.75 -12.37
N TYR A 32 -7.40 -8.21 -12.00
CA TYR A 32 -6.69 -8.64 -10.80
C TYR A 32 -7.27 -7.87 -9.62
N TYR A 33 -7.54 -8.54 -8.53
CA TYR A 33 -8.12 -7.92 -7.33
C TYR A 33 -7.24 -6.87 -6.66
N PHE A 34 -5.97 -6.87 -7.02
CA PHE A 34 -4.96 -5.97 -6.45
C PHE A 34 -4.68 -4.83 -7.42
N ASP A 35 -4.28 -3.69 -6.87
CA ASP A 35 -4.03 -2.50 -7.68
C ASP A 35 -2.92 -2.70 -8.70
N ILE A 36 -1.85 -3.40 -8.31
CA ILE A 36 -0.70 -3.64 -9.18
C ILE A 36 -0.20 -5.07 -8.95
N VAL A 37 0.13 -5.76 -10.04
CA VAL A 37 0.75 -7.09 -10.03
C VAL A 37 2.03 -7.02 -10.88
N CYS A 38 3.13 -7.53 -10.36
CA CYS A 38 4.40 -7.52 -11.09
C CYS A 38 5.31 -8.66 -10.64
N THR A 39 6.50 -8.72 -11.26
CA THR A 39 7.58 -9.64 -10.87
C THR A 39 8.86 -8.84 -10.63
N VAL A 40 9.79 -9.39 -9.86
CA VAL A 40 11.13 -8.81 -9.67
C VAL A 40 12.09 -9.54 -10.62
N ASP A 41 12.74 -8.79 -11.49
CA ASP A 41 13.67 -9.33 -12.52
C ASP A 41 13.03 -10.42 -13.39
N GLY A 42 11.72 -10.40 -13.56
CA GLY A 42 11.00 -11.40 -14.34
C GLY A 42 10.77 -12.72 -13.64
N ASP A 43 11.18 -12.85 -12.38
CA ASP A 43 11.11 -14.10 -11.62
C ASP A 43 9.89 -14.20 -10.72
N LEU A 44 9.43 -15.46 -10.49
CA LEU A 44 8.42 -15.75 -9.49
C LEU A 44 9.06 -15.76 -8.09
N PRO A 45 8.32 -15.45 -7.01
CA PRO A 45 6.88 -15.20 -6.98
C PRO A 45 6.50 -13.83 -7.54
N ARG A 46 5.21 -13.67 -7.87
CA ARG A 46 4.67 -12.36 -8.20
C ARG A 46 4.58 -11.50 -6.95
N VAL A 47 4.64 -10.20 -7.14
CA VAL A 47 4.40 -9.24 -6.06
C VAL A 47 3.10 -8.49 -6.36
N LEU A 48 2.22 -8.49 -5.37
CA LEU A 48 0.90 -7.87 -5.42
C LEU A 48 0.94 -6.63 -4.54
N TYR A 49 0.52 -5.49 -5.08
CA TYR A 49 0.50 -4.24 -4.33
C TYR A 49 -0.90 -3.68 -4.23
N GLU A 50 -1.27 -3.26 -3.04
CA GLU A 50 -2.45 -2.45 -2.80
C GLU A 50 -1.97 -1.08 -2.33
N VAL A 51 -2.38 -0.02 -3.00
CA VAL A 51 -1.91 1.34 -2.72
C VAL A 51 -3.02 2.24 -2.21
N GLU A 52 -2.70 3.14 -1.29
CA GLU A 52 -3.62 4.18 -0.84
C GLU A 52 -2.86 5.41 -0.40
N ILE A 53 -3.55 6.54 -0.36
CA ILE A 53 -2.98 7.81 0.07
C ILE A 53 -3.54 8.18 1.43
N LYS A 54 -2.66 8.51 2.37
CA LYS A 54 -3.05 9.07 3.66
C LYS A 54 -3.00 10.60 3.55
N TYR A 55 -4.15 11.21 3.31
CA TYR A 55 -4.24 12.65 3.07
C TYR A 55 -3.80 13.51 4.24
N SER A 56 -3.95 13.01 5.46
CA SER A 56 -3.52 13.71 6.68
C SER A 56 -2.01 13.70 6.87
N TRP A 57 -1.29 12.90 6.11
CA TRP A 57 0.17 12.83 6.18
C TRP A 57 0.79 13.85 5.23
N LYS A 58 1.22 14.97 5.81
CA LYS A 58 1.83 16.10 5.09
C LYS A 58 3.19 16.39 5.72
N GLY A 59 4.28 16.23 4.98
CA GLY A 59 5.62 16.41 5.51
C GLY A 59 6.14 15.18 6.23
N GLU A 60 6.93 15.38 7.28
CA GLU A 60 7.49 14.26 8.02
C GLU A 60 6.41 13.50 8.79
N TRP A 61 6.61 12.19 8.95
CA TRP A 61 5.73 11.37 9.78
C TRP A 61 5.85 11.85 11.23
N PRO A 62 4.75 12.23 11.88
CA PRO A 62 4.82 12.73 13.25
C PRO A 62 5.33 11.67 14.22
N ASP A 63 6.20 12.07 15.14
CA ASP A 63 6.76 11.17 16.16
C ASP A 63 5.68 10.55 17.06
N SER A 64 4.56 11.27 17.24
CA SER A 64 3.43 10.80 18.04
C SER A 64 2.59 9.73 17.31
N TRP A 65 2.79 9.54 16.01
CA TRP A 65 2.08 8.53 15.22
C TRP A 65 2.90 7.25 15.20
N ASP A 66 2.71 6.42 16.20
CA ASP A 66 3.41 5.14 16.34
C ASP A 66 2.73 3.99 15.62
N GLU A 67 1.57 4.24 15.02
CA GLU A 67 0.80 3.25 14.28
C GLU A 67 0.37 3.79 12.91
N ILE A 68 0.32 2.88 11.93
CA ILE A 68 -0.25 3.11 10.61
C ILE A 68 -1.62 2.40 10.60
N ARG A 69 -2.65 3.08 10.09
CA ARG A 69 -4.00 2.54 10.05
C ARG A 69 -4.41 2.24 8.62
N ILE A 70 -4.90 1.00 8.40
CA ILE A 70 -5.46 0.57 7.11
C ILE A 70 -6.89 0.11 7.37
N PRO A 71 -7.90 0.55 6.59
CA PRO A 71 -9.28 0.14 6.82
C PRO A 71 -9.47 -1.38 6.80
N GLU A 72 -10.21 -1.90 7.76
CA GLU A 72 -10.47 -3.34 7.90
C GLU A 72 -11.23 -3.91 6.69
N ARG A 73 -11.92 -3.08 5.92
CA ARG A 73 -12.55 -3.50 4.65
C ARG A 73 -11.54 -4.09 3.65
N LYS A 74 -10.26 -3.80 3.81
CA LYS A 74 -9.18 -4.39 3.00
C LYS A 74 -8.91 -5.86 3.32
N ARG A 75 -9.54 -6.41 4.38
CA ARG A 75 -9.41 -7.82 4.73
C ARG A 75 -9.80 -8.76 3.58
N ARG A 76 -10.72 -8.34 2.72
CA ARG A 76 -11.10 -9.10 1.54
C ARG A 76 -9.91 -9.43 0.64
N LEU A 77 -8.92 -8.53 0.58
CA LEU A 77 -7.69 -8.73 -0.20
C LEU A 77 -6.77 -9.76 0.47
N LEU A 78 -6.67 -9.70 1.79
CA LEU A 78 -5.92 -10.71 2.57
C LEU A 78 -6.51 -12.09 2.36
N ASN A 79 -7.84 -12.20 2.42
CA ASN A 79 -8.54 -13.47 2.21
C ASN A 79 -8.31 -13.99 0.78
N LYS A 80 -8.43 -13.12 -0.22
CA LYS A 80 -8.20 -13.46 -1.62
C LYS A 80 -6.79 -13.98 -1.84
N TRP A 81 -5.81 -13.27 -1.30
CA TRP A 81 -4.41 -13.66 -1.35
C TRP A 81 -4.17 -15.05 -0.73
N GLN A 82 -4.67 -15.26 0.48
CA GLN A 82 -4.48 -16.53 1.19
C GLN A 82 -5.18 -17.71 0.53
N GLU A 83 -6.34 -17.47 -0.09
CA GLU A 83 -7.14 -18.52 -0.71
C GLU A 83 -6.66 -18.88 -2.12
N GLU A 84 -6.23 -17.89 -2.92
CA GLU A 84 -5.98 -18.08 -4.34
C GLU A 84 -4.52 -17.99 -4.76
N CYS A 85 -3.71 -17.21 -4.07
CA CYS A 85 -2.31 -17.01 -4.46
C CYS A 85 -1.37 -16.82 -3.24
N PRO A 86 -1.40 -17.80 -2.30
CA PRO A 86 -0.62 -17.66 -1.06
C PRO A 86 0.90 -17.66 -1.28
N ASP A 87 1.37 -18.13 -2.41
CA ASP A 87 2.80 -18.14 -2.75
C ASP A 87 3.29 -16.79 -3.30
N ASP A 88 2.38 -15.90 -3.68
CA ASP A 88 2.72 -14.55 -4.08
C ASP A 88 2.96 -13.65 -2.86
N ILE A 89 3.66 -12.56 -3.05
CA ILE A 89 3.97 -11.60 -1.99
C ILE A 89 2.97 -10.45 -2.05
N LEU A 90 2.23 -10.20 -0.97
CA LEU A 90 1.29 -9.08 -0.89
C LEU A 90 1.91 -7.96 -0.05
N THR A 91 1.94 -6.75 -0.60
CA THR A 91 2.44 -5.55 0.07
C THR A 91 1.41 -4.43 0.00
N PHE A 92 1.13 -3.83 1.15
CA PHE A 92 0.31 -2.61 1.23
C PHE A 92 1.23 -1.40 1.24
N VAL A 93 0.91 -0.39 0.44
CA VAL A 93 1.71 0.82 0.31
C VAL A 93 0.84 2.02 0.66
N VAL A 94 1.21 2.71 1.74
CA VAL A 94 0.48 3.87 2.24
C VAL A 94 1.31 5.11 1.93
N PHE A 95 0.85 5.89 0.96
CA PHE A 95 1.56 7.07 0.47
C PHE A 95 1.29 8.31 1.30
N ARG A 96 2.32 9.13 1.44
CA ARG A 96 2.19 10.50 1.89
C ARG A 96 1.35 11.29 0.87
N ASN A 97 0.75 12.37 1.30
CA ASN A 97 -0.13 13.23 0.50
C ASN A 97 0.47 13.60 -0.88
N ASP A 98 1.78 13.83 -0.95
CA ASP A 98 2.50 14.21 -2.19
C ASP A 98 3.01 13.01 -2.99
N CYS A 99 2.77 11.80 -2.54
CA CYS A 99 3.25 10.54 -3.14
C CYS A 99 4.78 10.41 -3.22
N LYS A 100 5.54 11.19 -2.46
CA LYS A 100 7.00 11.12 -2.48
C LYS A 100 7.60 10.19 -1.45
N LYS A 101 6.83 9.82 -0.43
CA LYS A 101 7.19 8.81 0.56
C LYS A 101 6.02 7.87 0.79
N ALA A 102 6.32 6.65 1.20
CA ALA A 102 5.29 5.68 1.53
C ALA A 102 5.80 4.68 2.56
N TRP A 103 4.86 4.18 3.36
CA TRP A 103 5.08 3.00 4.18
C TRP A 103 4.81 1.75 3.34
N HIS A 104 5.74 0.80 3.36
CA HIS A 104 5.55 -0.54 2.79
C HIS A 104 5.30 -1.51 3.92
N ILE A 105 4.21 -2.25 3.83
CA ILE A 105 3.74 -3.15 4.89
C ILE A 105 3.44 -4.51 4.28
N ASP A 106 4.09 -5.55 4.79
CA ASP A 106 3.85 -6.93 4.34
C ASP A 106 2.43 -7.38 4.73
N GLY A 107 1.78 -8.13 3.84
CA GLY A 107 0.45 -8.68 4.10
C GLY A 107 0.40 -9.57 5.35
N HIS A 108 1.47 -10.28 5.67
CA HIS A 108 1.54 -11.09 6.89
C HIS A 108 1.48 -10.23 8.15
N THR A 109 2.02 -9.01 8.10
CA THR A 109 1.92 -8.06 9.20
C THR A 109 0.46 -7.68 9.49
N LEU A 110 -0.35 -7.48 8.42
CA LEU A 110 -1.77 -7.21 8.61
C LEU A 110 -2.52 -8.40 9.20
N LEU A 111 -2.15 -9.62 8.83
CA LEU A 111 -2.78 -10.82 9.38
C LEU A 111 -2.58 -10.95 10.90
N GLU A 112 -1.50 -10.40 11.43
CA GLU A 112 -1.09 -10.54 12.82
C GLU A 112 -1.37 -9.31 13.69
N CYS A 113 -1.70 -8.15 13.08
CA CYS A 113 -1.89 -6.93 13.83
C CYS A 113 -3.27 -6.82 14.49
N ASP A 114 -3.42 -5.89 15.41
CA ASP A 114 -4.69 -5.58 16.07
C ASP A 114 -5.67 -4.93 15.10
N VAL A 115 -6.95 -5.25 15.29
CA VAL A 115 -8.05 -4.59 14.59
C VAL A 115 -8.91 -3.90 15.64
N ARG A 116 -9.02 -2.57 15.55
CA ARG A 116 -9.77 -1.75 16.51
C ARG A 116 -10.47 -0.60 15.82
N GLU A 117 -11.50 -0.07 16.45
CA GLU A 117 -12.09 1.19 16.04
C GLU A 117 -11.07 2.31 16.26
N ALA A 118 -11.07 3.29 15.36
CA ALA A 118 -10.28 4.50 15.52
C ALA A 118 -11.19 5.65 15.89
N SER A 119 -10.89 6.34 16.98
CA SER A 119 -11.62 7.52 17.41
C SER A 119 -11.03 8.76 16.74
N ASN A 120 -11.70 9.22 15.70
CA ASN A 120 -11.38 10.49 15.04
C ASN A 120 -12.69 11.03 14.48
N ARG A 121 -12.91 12.35 14.61
CA ARG A 121 -14.15 12.98 14.14
C ARG A 121 -14.35 12.87 12.62
N ASN A 122 -13.31 12.56 11.86
CA ASN A 122 -13.38 12.38 10.41
C ASN A 122 -13.61 10.92 10.00
N ILE A 123 -13.71 10.01 10.97
CA ILE A 123 -13.91 8.60 10.74
C ILE A 123 -15.34 8.23 11.10
N ARG A 124 -16.01 7.48 10.20
CA ARG A 124 -17.35 6.97 10.44
C ARG A 124 -17.35 6.15 11.73
N LYS A 125 -18.30 6.43 12.62
CA LYS A 125 -18.46 5.69 13.88
C LYS A 125 -18.63 4.20 13.59
N GLY A 126 -17.85 3.37 14.28
CA GLY A 126 -17.88 1.92 14.13
C GLY A 126 -16.94 1.38 13.05
N GLU A 127 -16.30 2.24 12.27
CA GLU A 127 -15.31 1.78 11.29
C GLU A 127 -14.05 1.26 12.00
N LYS A 128 -13.64 0.06 11.60
CA LYS A 128 -12.46 -0.59 12.17
C LYS A 128 -11.26 -0.48 11.25
N PHE A 129 -10.09 -0.52 11.85
CA PHE A 129 -8.82 -0.42 11.16
C PHE A 129 -7.84 -1.46 11.65
N PHE A 130 -7.00 -1.95 10.76
CA PHE A 130 -5.76 -2.60 11.12
C PHE A 130 -4.84 -1.53 11.71
N HIS A 131 -4.24 -1.83 12.87
CA HIS A 131 -3.28 -0.94 13.54
C HIS A 131 -1.90 -1.57 13.44
N ILE A 132 -1.08 -1.03 12.57
CA ILE A 132 0.26 -1.56 12.29
C ILE A 132 1.29 -0.66 12.99
N SER A 133 2.13 -1.25 13.83
CA SER A 133 3.23 -0.49 14.43
C SER A 133 4.18 0.00 13.34
N THR A 134 4.64 1.24 13.45
CA THR A 134 5.64 1.78 12.53
C THR A 134 6.94 0.98 12.54
N SER A 135 7.25 0.28 13.65
CA SER A 135 8.40 -0.61 13.73
C SER A 135 8.27 -1.87 12.87
N ASP A 136 7.05 -2.22 12.45
CA ASP A 136 6.77 -3.39 11.61
C ASP A 136 6.58 -3.01 10.13
N ALA A 137 6.93 -1.79 9.76
CA ALA A 137 6.78 -1.27 8.40
C ALA A 137 8.07 -0.60 7.94
N TYR A 138 8.19 -0.39 6.63
CA TYR A 138 9.36 0.22 6.02
C TYR A 138 8.97 1.55 5.38
N LEU A 139 9.58 2.65 5.82
CA LEU A 139 9.39 3.96 5.23
C LEU A 139 10.34 4.09 4.03
N MET A 140 9.77 4.28 2.83
CA MET A 140 10.52 4.30 1.58
C MET A 140 10.41 5.66 0.90
N ASP A 141 11.51 6.09 0.29
CA ASP A 141 11.51 7.19 -0.67
C ASP A 141 10.91 6.66 -1.97
N MET A 142 9.83 7.27 -2.44
CA MET A 142 9.10 6.83 -3.63
C MET A 142 9.39 7.70 -4.85
N THR A 143 10.36 8.59 -4.78
CA THR A 143 10.81 9.37 -5.93
C THR A 143 11.61 8.47 -6.88
N TYR A 144 11.55 8.79 -8.17
CA TYR A 144 12.29 8.04 -9.19
C TYR A 144 12.69 8.99 -10.32
N ASP A 145 13.72 8.60 -11.05
CA ASP A 145 14.25 9.36 -12.17
C ASP A 145 13.62 8.91 -13.48
N GLU A 146 12.71 9.71 -14.03
CA GLU A 146 12.06 9.43 -15.32
C GLU A 146 13.04 9.52 -16.50
N SER A 147 14.10 10.29 -16.37
CA SER A 147 15.07 10.53 -17.46
C SER A 147 15.96 9.31 -17.72
N SER A 148 16.03 8.35 -16.78
CA SER A 148 16.86 7.15 -16.92
C SER A 148 16.19 6.05 -17.74
N ARG A 149 15.02 6.29 -18.30
CA ARG A 149 14.21 5.27 -19.00
C ARG A 149 14.17 5.49 -20.49
#